data_71f3d45067998a9e929b3fc5021db255
#
_entry.id   71f3d45067998a9e929b3fc5021db255
#
_cell.length_a   1.000
_cell.length_b   1.000
_cell.length_c   1.000
_cell.angle_alpha   90.00
_cell.angle_beta   90.00
_cell.angle_gamma   90.00
#
_symmetry.space_group_name_H-M   'P 1'
#
loop_
_entity.id
_entity.type
_entity.pdbx_description
1 polymer ?
#
loop_
_entity_poly.entity_id
_entity_poly.type
_entity_poly.pdbx_seq_one_letter_code
_entity_poly.pdbx_strand_id
1 'polypeptide(L)'
;MYTPEFSKPRVLSVSQLNFYIKSIIENDARLNFVFVTGEISNLTDHYRSGHIYLSIKDEKSVIRAVMFAGNARNLKFRPTDGMKVICRGRVAVYEPTGQYQLYVEDMQPDGIGALSLAYEQLKKSLAEKGLFAPEHKKKIPPFPNSIGVITSPTGAAVQD
;
A
#
# COMPACT_ATOMS: atom_id res chain seq x y z
N MET A 1 -45.36 4.06 -21.31
CA MET A 1 -44.11 4.41 -22.04
C MET A 1 -43.56 5.66 -21.36
N TYR A 2 -42.60 5.49 -20.47
CA TYR A 2 -42.03 6.59 -19.66
C TYR A 2 -40.92 7.22 -20.50
N THR A 3 -41.19 8.38 -21.12
CA THR A 3 -40.17 9.21 -21.73
C THR A 3 -39.42 9.95 -20.59
N PRO A 4 -38.11 9.75 -20.43
CA PRO A 4 -37.39 10.58 -19.45
C PRO A 4 -37.36 12.01 -19.97
N GLU A 5 -37.98 12.94 -19.23
CA GLU A 5 -37.77 14.38 -19.43
C GLU A 5 -36.28 14.66 -19.26
N PHE A 6 -35.58 14.91 -20.35
CA PHE A 6 -34.25 15.49 -20.29
C PHE A 6 -34.37 16.86 -19.65
N SER A 7 -34.10 16.94 -18.35
CA SER A 7 -34.01 18.21 -17.62
C SER A 7 -32.99 19.11 -18.33
N LYS A 8 -33.35 20.40 -18.51
CA LYS A 8 -32.47 21.40 -19.12
C LYS A 8 -31.06 21.31 -18.54
N PRO A 9 -30.00 21.41 -19.34
CA PRO A 9 -28.64 21.32 -18.84
C PRO A 9 -28.42 22.38 -17.77
N ARG A 10 -28.05 21.94 -16.58
CA ARG A 10 -27.69 22.85 -15.46
C ARG A 10 -26.31 23.42 -15.72
N VAL A 11 -26.18 24.74 -15.63
CA VAL A 11 -24.86 25.37 -15.59
C VAL A 11 -24.29 25.18 -14.19
N LEU A 12 -23.18 24.46 -14.11
CA LEU A 12 -22.48 24.16 -12.86
C LEU A 12 -21.17 24.97 -12.81
N SER A 13 -20.77 25.39 -11.62
CA SER A 13 -19.40 25.84 -11.41
C SER A 13 -18.43 24.64 -11.42
N VAL A 14 -17.13 24.90 -11.63
CA VAL A 14 -16.09 23.84 -11.59
C VAL A 14 -16.12 23.09 -10.24
N SER A 15 -16.25 23.83 -9.14
CA SER A 15 -16.34 23.22 -7.80
C SER A 15 -17.57 22.33 -7.63
N GLN A 16 -18.73 22.77 -8.16
CA GLN A 16 -19.93 21.94 -8.12
C GLN A 16 -19.80 20.67 -8.95
N LEU A 17 -19.14 20.75 -10.10
CA LEU A 17 -18.86 19.59 -10.94
C LEU A 17 -17.90 18.61 -10.24
N ASN A 18 -16.79 19.13 -9.71
CA ASN A 18 -15.81 18.29 -8.99
C ASN A 18 -16.43 17.62 -7.75
N PHE A 19 -17.25 18.38 -7.00
CA PHE A 19 -17.97 17.83 -5.84
C PHE A 19 -18.95 16.71 -6.27
N TYR A 20 -19.66 16.91 -7.37
CA TYR A 20 -20.58 15.90 -7.89
C TYR A 20 -19.84 14.62 -8.31
N ILE A 21 -18.74 14.76 -9.07
CA ILE A 21 -17.91 13.60 -9.48
C ILE A 21 -17.35 12.89 -8.24
N LYS A 22 -16.85 13.65 -7.25
CA LYS A 22 -16.38 13.12 -5.99
C LYS A 22 -17.46 12.30 -5.30
N SER A 23 -18.67 12.84 -5.20
CA SER A 23 -19.79 12.13 -4.55
C SER A 23 -20.13 10.80 -5.23
N ILE A 24 -20.07 10.73 -6.55
CA ILE A 24 -20.29 9.49 -7.29
C ILE A 24 -19.22 8.46 -6.99
N ILE A 25 -17.94 8.87 -7.05
CA ILE A 25 -16.81 7.97 -6.86
C ILE A 25 -16.76 7.46 -5.41
N GLU A 26 -16.91 8.34 -4.43
CA GLU A 26 -16.82 7.98 -3.01
C GLU A 26 -18.03 7.20 -2.48
N ASN A 27 -19.19 7.26 -3.17
CA ASN A 27 -20.36 6.45 -2.85
C ASN A 27 -20.37 5.06 -3.52
N ASP A 28 -19.46 4.80 -4.47
CA ASP A 28 -19.34 3.46 -5.06
C ASP A 28 -18.58 2.54 -4.11
N ALA A 29 -19.30 1.57 -3.52
CA ALA A 29 -18.74 0.63 -2.56
C ALA A 29 -17.55 -0.19 -3.13
N ARG A 30 -17.51 -0.40 -4.47
CA ARG A 30 -16.41 -1.12 -5.13
C ARG A 30 -15.12 -0.31 -5.15
N LEU A 31 -15.21 1.03 -5.13
CA LEU A 31 -14.05 1.93 -5.12
C LEU A 31 -13.57 2.26 -3.69
N ASN A 32 -14.36 1.95 -2.68
CA ASN A 32 -14.00 2.14 -1.28
C ASN A 32 -13.07 1.06 -0.73
N PHE A 33 -12.93 -0.06 -1.44
CA PHE A 33 -12.01 -1.13 -1.08
C PHE A 33 -11.50 -1.82 -2.33
N VAL A 34 -10.32 -1.40 -2.78
CA VAL A 34 -9.70 -1.90 -4.01
C VAL A 34 -8.30 -2.45 -3.74
N PHE A 35 -7.91 -3.42 -4.54
CA PHE A 35 -6.53 -3.85 -4.68
C PHE A 35 -6.05 -3.47 -6.08
N VAL A 36 -4.95 -2.72 -6.14
CA VAL A 36 -4.36 -2.26 -7.40
C VAL A 36 -2.92 -2.76 -7.46
N THR A 37 -2.59 -3.49 -8.52
CA THR A 37 -1.21 -3.92 -8.79
C THR A 37 -0.57 -3.02 -9.83
N GLY A 38 0.72 -2.76 -9.69
CA GLY A 38 1.49 -1.99 -10.65
C GLY A 38 2.90 -1.70 -10.15
N GLU A 39 3.65 -0.98 -10.97
CA GLU A 39 5.00 -0.54 -10.68
C GLU A 39 4.99 0.87 -10.06
N ILE A 40 5.75 1.05 -8.99
CA ILE A 40 5.95 2.36 -8.36
C ILE A 40 6.76 3.26 -9.29
N SER A 41 6.31 4.51 -9.40
CA SER A 41 7.05 5.57 -10.08
C SER A 41 6.79 6.92 -9.43
N ASN A 42 7.69 7.88 -9.64
CA ASN A 42 7.61 9.23 -9.07
C ASN A 42 7.43 9.24 -7.54
N LEU A 43 8.12 8.32 -6.87
CA LEU A 43 8.07 8.22 -5.41
C LEU A 43 8.68 9.47 -4.78
N THR A 44 7.93 10.11 -3.92
CA THR A 44 8.39 11.25 -3.12
C THR A 44 8.01 11.03 -1.66
N ASP A 45 9.01 10.86 -0.82
CA ASP A 45 8.86 10.79 0.62
C ASP A 45 8.90 12.22 1.20
N HIS A 46 7.78 12.69 1.72
CA HIS A 46 7.70 14.02 2.28
C HIS A 46 8.14 13.97 3.76
N TYR A 47 9.44 14.15 4.02
CA TYR A 47 10.07 14.05 5.34
C TYR A 47 9.31 14.82 6.44
N ARG A 48 8.79 16.03 6.15
CA ARG A 48 8.08 16.85 7.15
C ARG A 48 6.73 16.29 7.56
N SER A 49 5.98 15.70 6.62
CA SER A 49 4.63 15.18 6.89
C SER A 49 4.61 13.66 7.12
N GLY A 50 5.66 12.96 6.69
CA GLY A 50 5.73 11.50 6.69
C GLY A 50 4.74 10.85 5.71
N HIS A 51 4.15 11.62 4.79
CA HIS A 51 3.31 11.10 3.72
C HIS A 51 4.17 10.64 2.56
N ILE A 52 3.77 9.56 1.93
CA ILE A 52 4.39 9.04 0.72
C ILE A 52 3.48 9.37 -0.46
N TYR A 53 4.01 10.12 -1.42
CA TYR A 53 3.36 10.40 -2.70
C TYR A 53 4.04 9.57 -3.78
N LEU A 54 3.26 8.90 -4.61
CA LEU A 54 3.77 8.04 -5.66
C LEU A 54 2.78 7.96 -6.82
N SER A 55 3.19 7.31 -7.89
CA SER A 55 2.31 6.86 -8.95
C SER A 55 2.40 5.35 -9.06
N ILE A 56 1.28 4.69 -9.29
CA ILE A 56 1.21 3.27 -9.65
C ILE A 56 0.90 3.20 -11.13
N LYS A 57 1.74 2.52 -11.89
CA LYS A 57 1.62 2.39 -13.34
C LYS A 57 1.62 0.93 -13.79
N ASP A 58 0.99 0.68 -14.90
CA ASP A 58 1.14 -0.52 -15.73
C ASP A 58 1.60 -0.14 -17.14
N GLU A 59 1.50 -1.06 -18.09
CA GLU A 59 1.92 -0.83 -19.48
C GLU A 59 1.10 0.26 -20.20
N LYS A 60 -0.12 0.57 -19.73
CA LYS A 60 -1.09 1.41 -20.46
C LYS A 60 -1.56 2.61 -19.66
N SER A 61 -1.43 2.58 -18.35
CA SER A 61 -2.09 3.55 -17.47
C SER A 61 -1.25 3.90 -16.25
N VAL A 62 -1.54 5.06 -15.68
CA VAL A 62 -0.94 5.53 -14.44
C VAL A 62 -2.01 6.16 -13.55
N ILE A 63 -1.95 5.86 -12.26
CA ILE A 63 -2.77 6.52 -11.25
C ILE A 63 -1.88 7.15 -10.18
N ARG A 64 -2.19 8.37 -9.76
CA ARG A 64 -1.55 8.99 -8.60
C ARG A 64 -2.02 8.30 -7.34
N ALA A 65 -1.10 8.13 -6.39
CA ALA A 65 -1.37 7.50 -5.13
C ALA A 65 -0.77 8.31 -3.98
N VAL A 66 -1.43 8.27 -2.84
CA VAL A 66 -0.91 8.85 -1.60
C VAL A 66 -1.13 7.86 -0.46
N MET A 67 -0.08 7.66 0.34
CA MET A 67 -0.14 6.93 1.60
C MET A 67 0.13 7.90 2.73
N PHE A 68 -0.83 8.07 3.62
CA PHE A 68 -0.68 8.98 4.76
C PHE A 68 0.27 8.40 5.82
N ALA A 69 0.89 9.28 6.59
CA ALA A 69 1.93 8.95 7.56
C ALA A 69 1.53 7.82 8.53
N GLY A 70 0.26 7.79 8.96
CA GLY A 70 -0.23 6.72 9.84
C GLY A 70 -0.07 5.33 9.24
N ASN A 71 -0.36 5.19 7.94
CA ASN A 71 -0.22 3.94 7.21
C ASN A 71 1.24 3.69 6.80
N ALA A 72 1.93 4.75 6.35
CA ALA A 72 3.32 4.65 5.90
C ALA A 72 4.28 4.12 6.97
N ARG A 73 4.05 4.47 8.24
CA ARG A 73 4.84 3.97 9.38
C ARG A 73 4.71 2.46 9.62
N ASN A 74 3.63 1.86 9.12
CA ASN A 74 3.37 0.43 9.29
C ASN A 74 3.97 -0.42 8.17
N LEU A 75 4.54 0.20 7.12
CA LEU A 75 5.19 -0.53 6.04
C LEU A 75 6.38 -1.34 6.56
N LYS A 76 6.41 -2.61 6.17
CA LYS A 76 7.48 -3.55 6.56
C LYS A 76 8.68 -3.51 5.61
N PHE A 77 8.61 -2.72 4.56
CA PHE A 77 9.66 -2.53 3.57
C PHE A 77 9.70 -1.07 3.14
N ARG A 78 10.79 -0.67 2.51
CA ARG A 78 10.94 0.67 1.96
C ARG A 78 10.56 0.64 0.47
N PRO A 79 9.47 1.31 0.05
CA PRO A 79 9.12 1.41 -1.36
C PRO A 79 10.21 2.14 -2.15
N THR A 80 10.44 1.73 -3.38
CA THR A 80 11.37 2.38 -4.32
C THR A 80 10.76 2.40 -5.71
N ASP A 81 11.15 3.37 -6.52
CA ASP A 81 10.77 3.40 -7.93
C ASP A 81 11.19 2.11 -8.64
N GLY A 82 10.36 1.63 -9.56
CA GLY A 82 10.54 0.37 -10.28
C GLY A 82 10.09 -0.88 -9.51
N MET A 83 9.73 -0.76 -8.24
CA MET A 83 9.22 -1.91 -7.46
C MET A 83 7.78 -2.21 -7.86
N LYS A 84 7.50 -3.50 -8.16
CA LYS A 84 6.13 -3.97 -8.38
C LYS A 84 5.45 -4.25 -7.05
N VAL A 85 4.23 -3.72 -6.89
CA VAL A 85 3.49 -3.78 -5.62
C VAL A 85 2.01 -4.07 -5.85
N ILE A 86 1.37 -4.58 -4.80
CA ILE A 86 -0.07 -4.61 -4.65
C ILE A 86 -0.44 -3.60 -3.57
N CYS A 87 -1.21 -2.59 -3.93
CA CYS A 87 -1.73 -1.57 -3.04
C CYS A 87 -3.17 -1.85 -2.68
N ARG A 88 -3.49 -1.91 -1.40
CA ARG A 88 -4.85 -1.90 -0.88
C ARG A 88 -5.22 -0.48 -0.48
N GLY A 89 -6.42 -0.05 -0.84
CA GLY A 89 -6.89 1.28 -0.51
C GLY A 89 -8.25 1.61 -1.09
N ARG A 90 -8.53 2.89 -1.21
CA ARG A 90 -9.76 3.42 -1.81
C ARG A 90 -9.45 4.47 -2.87
N VAL A 91 -10.33 4.60 -3.84
CA VAL A 91 -10.25 5.68 -4.84
C VAL A 91 -11.09 6.85 -4.36
N ALA A 92 -10.52 8.04 -4.38
CA ALA A 92 -11.24 9.27 -4.08
C ALA A 92 -10.78 10.42 -4.97
N VAL A 93 -11.51 11.51 -4.98
CA VAL A 93 -11.20 12.69 -5.79
C VAL A 93 -10.56 13.76 -4.94
N TYR A 94 -9.41 14.24 -5.39
CA TYR A 94 -8.81 15.46 -4.85
C TYR A 94 -9.51 16.66 -5.46
N GLU A 95 -10.48 17.17 -4.74
CA GLU A 95 -11.46 18.16 -5.19
C GLU A 95 -10.86 19.44 -5.79
N PRO A 96 -9.76 20.02 -5.22
CA PRO A 96 -9.18 21.25 -5.77
C PRO A 96 -8.72 21.14 -7.23
N THR A 97 -8.28 19.96 -7.67
CA THR A 97 -7.81 19.74 -9.05
C THR A 97 -8.72 18.82 -9.85
N GLY A 98 -9.75 18.22 -9.24
CA GLY A 98 -10.65 17.27 -9.87
C GLY A 98 -9.98 15.94 -10.24
N GLN A 99 -8.80 15.64 -9.67
CA GLN A 99 -8.06 14.41 -9.97
C GLN A 99 -8.48 13.27 -9.05
N TYR A 100 -8.81 12.11 -9.61
CA TYR A 100 -8.97 10.91 -8.82
C TYR A 100 -7.59 10.35 -8.45
N GLN A 101 -7.48 9.81 -7.25
CA GLN A 101 -6.26 9.30 -6.66
C GLN A 101 -6.55 8.01 -5.89
N LEU A 102 -5.54 7.15 -5.77
CA LEU A 102 -5.58 6.00 -4.88
C LEU A 102 -5.06 6.42 -3.49
N TYR A 103 -5.91 6.38 -2.49
CA TYR A 103 -5.51 6.53 -1.09
C TYR A 103 -5.11 5.16 -0.55
N VAL A 104 -3.78 4.95 -0.48
CA VAL A 104 -3.19 3.66 -0.09
C VAL A 104 -3.24 3.50 1.43
N GLU A 105 -3.83 2.42 1.89
CA GLU A 105 -3.91 2.04 3.29
C GLU A 105 -2.85 1.01 3.65
N ASP A 106 -2.57 0.09 2.72
CA ASP A 106 -1.56 -0.95 2.86
C ASP A 106 -0.90 -1.23 1.52
N MET A 107 0.34 -1.68 1.56
CA MET A 107 1.14 -1.99 0.37
C MET A 107 2.03 -3.20 0.65
N GLN A 108 2.09 -4.09 -0.31
CA GLN A 108 2.98 -5.26 -0.25
C GLN A 108 3.72 -5.44 -1.58
N PRO A 109 4.95 -5.96 -1.54
CA PRO A 109 5.68 -6.30 -2.75
C PRO A 109 4.94 -7.35 -3.57
N ASP A 110 4.91 -7.18 -4.90
CA ASP A 110 4.31 -8.12 -5.85
C ASP A 110 5.40 -8.82 -6.67
N GLY A 111 5.38 -10.15 -6.65
CA GLY A 111 6.32 -10.99 -7.37
C GLY A 111 7.60 -11.36 -6.60
N ILE A 112 8.29 -12.38 -7.06
CA ILE A 112 9.46 -12.98 -6.38
C ILE A 112 10.60 -11.98 -6.23
N GLY A 113 10.84 -11.14 -7.24
CA GLY A 113 11.90 -10.14 -7.20
C GLY A 113 11.65 -9.02 -6.17
N ALA A 114 10.41 -8.54 -6.08
CA ALA A 114 10.03 -7.51 -5.10
C ALA A 114 10.03 -8.06 -3.67
N LEU A 115 9.60 -9.30 -3.46
CA LEU A 115 9.68 -10.00 -2.18
C LEU A 115 11.14 -10.23 -1.75
N SER A 116 12.02 -10.63 -2.68
CA SER A 116 13.44 -10.80 -2.41
C SER A 116 14.10 -9.49 -1.99
N LEU A 117 13.79 -8.38 -2.67
CA LEU A 117 14.28 -7.06 -2.30
C LEU A 117 13.79 -6.62 -0.91
N ALA A 118 12.51 -6.81 -0.61
CA ALA A 118 11.95 -6.50 0.70
C ALA A 118 12.60 -7.35 1.82
N TYR A 119 12.89 -8.63 1.54
CA TYR A 119 13.61 -9.50 2.46
C TYR A 119 15.03 -8.99 2.74
N GLU A 120 15.80 -8.63 1.71
CA GLU A 120 17.15 -8.10 1.90
C GLU A 120 17.16 -6.76 2.64
N GLN A 121 16.18 -5.88 2.39
CA GLN A 121 16.00 -4.64 3.14
C GLN A 121 15.73 -4.91 4.63
N LEU A 122 14.84 -5.86 4.93
CA LEU A 122 14.53 -6.24 6.31
C LEU A 122 15.75 -6.83 7.00
N LYS A 123 16.44 -7.77 6.35
CA LYS A 123 17.68 -8.39 6.87
C LYS A 123 18.74 -7.35 7.18
N LYS A 124 18.96 -6.39 6.28
CA LYS A 124 19.89 -5.28 6.50
C LYS A 124 19.49 -4.42 7.71
N SER A 125 18.21 -4.04 7.80
CA SER A 125 17.69 -3.25 8.93
C SER A 125 17.86 -3.98 10.28
N LEU A 126 17.62 -5.28 10.33
CA LEU A 126 17.80 -6.09 11.52
C LEU A 126 19.29 -6.26 11.90
N ALA A 127 20.17 -6.35 10.91
CA ALA A 127 21.61 -6.37 11.11
C ALA A 127 22.12 -5.03 11.70
N GLU A 128 21.66 -3.90 11.16
CA GLU A 128 21.97 -2.55 11.67
C GLU A 128 21.50 -2.35 13.12
N LYS A 129 20.42 -3.00 13.53
CA LYS A 129 19.93 -3.02 14.92
C LYS A 129 20.71 -3.98 15.83
N GLY A 130 21.74 -4.65 15.30
CA GLY A 130 22.59 -5.57 16.05
C GLY A 130 21.94 -6.93 16.39
N LEU A 131 20.74 -7.23 15.87
CA LEU A 131 20.00 -8.46 16.24
C LEU A 131 20.71 -9.75 15.84
N PHE A 132 21.65 -9.68 14.90
CA PHE A 132 22.46 -10.83 14.47
C PHE A 132 23.85 -10.85 15.11
N ALA A 133 24.15 -9.90 16.00
CA ALA A 133 25.45 -9.80 16.65
C ALA A 133 25.76 -11.07 17.48
N PRO A 134 27.02 -11.55 17.46
CA PRO A 134 27.42 -12.75 18.19
C PRO A 134 27.11 -12.72 19.70
N GLU A 135 27.08 -11.52 20.27
CA GLU A 135 26.81 -11.29 21.71
C GLU A 135 25.39 -11.72 22.10
N HIS A 136 24.46 -11.69 21.17
CA HIS A 136 23.07 -12.12 21.39
C HIS A 136 22.88 -13.63 21.24
N LYS A 137 23.88 -14.35 20.68
CA LYS A 137 23.80 -15.78 20.46
C LYS A 137 24.19 -16.54 21.72
N LYS A 138 23.21 -17.21 22.31
CA LYS A 138 23.46 -18.11 23.44
C LYS A 138 23.88 -19.49 22.98
N LYS A 139 24.75 -20.18 23.72
CA LYS A 139 25.06 -21.58 23.47
C LYS A 139 23.80 -22.43 23.70
N ILE A 140 23.56 -23.36 22.81
CA ILE A 140 22.45 -24.33 22.94
C ILE A 140 22.81 -25.26 24.10
N PRO A 141 21.97 -25.42 25.14
CA PRO A 141 22.24 -26.34 26.21
C PRO A 141 22.18 -27.79 25.71
N PRO A 142 23.09 -28.67 26.18
CA PRO A 142 23.13 -30.08 25.73
C PRO A 142 21.84 -30.84 26.10
N PHE A 143 21.18 -30.45 27.22
CA PHE A 143 19.91 -31.05 27.67
C PHE A 143 18.92 -29.90 27.96
N PRO A 144 18.09 -29.46 26.98
CA PRO A 144 17.12 -28.42 27.20
C PRO A 144 15.93 -28.94 28.02
N ASN A 145 15.52 -28.20 29.04
CA ASN A 145 14.33 -28.50 29.83
C ASN A 145 13.01 -28.11 29.11
N SER A 146 13.11 -27.21 28.15
CA SER A 146 11.98 -26.73 27.37
C SER A 146 12.43 -26.37 25.96
N ILE A 147 11.58 -26.69 24.97
CA ILE A 147 11.79 -26.33 23.56
C ILE A 147 10.59 -25.48 23.13
N GLY A 148 10.84 -24.27 22.67
CA GLY A 148 9.85 -23.40 22.05
C GLY A 148 9.88 -23.55 20.52
N VAL A 149 8.72 -23.81 19.91
CA VAL A 149 8.57 -23.86 18.45
C VAL A 149 7.81 -22.63 17.98
N ILE A 150 8.41 -21.87 17.07
CA ILE A 150 7.79 -20.71 16.44
C ILE A 150 7.57 -21.04 14.98
N THR A 151 6.31 -21.17 14.58
CA THR A 151 5.93 -21.53 13.21
C THR A 151 4.62 -20.87 12.80
N SER A 152 4.25 -20.95 11.51
CA SER A 152 2.95 -20.47 11.06
C SER A 152 1.83 -21.41 11.53
N PRO A 153 0.62 -20.91 11.84
CA PRO A 153 -0.50 -21.76 12.30
C PRO A 153 -0.98 -22.78 11.25
N THR A 154 -0.59 -22.61 9.99
CA THR A 154 -0.96 -23.47 8.85
C THR A 154 0.23 -24.22 8.25
N GLY A 155 1.40 -24.14 8.86
CA GLY A 155 2.60 -24.79 8.39
C GLY A 155 2.62 -26.30 8.71
N ALA A 156 3.26 -27.11 7.86
CA ALA A 156 3.43 -28.55 8.08
C ALA A 156 4.08 -28.88 9.43
N ALA A 157 4.97 -28.00 9.92
CA ALA A 157 5.65 -28.16 11.21
C ALA A 157 4.72 -28.08 12.45
N VAL A 158 3.42 -27.82 12.29
CA VAL A 158 2.42 -27.91 13.39
C VAL A 158 1.74 -29.29 13.41
N GLN A 159 1.83 -30.04 12.30
CA GLN A 159 1.16 -31.34 12.15
C GLN A 159 2.11 -32.53 12.44
N ASP A 160 3.41 -32.28 12.47
CA ASP A 160 4.46 -33.24 12.84
C ASP A 160 4.76 -33.16 14.36
#